data_bb8e8175bf9dbf982bfce90435e33adf
#
_entry.id   bb8e8175bf9dbf982bfce90435e33adf
#
_cell.length_a   1.000
_cell.length_b   1.000
_cell.length_c   1.000
_cell.angle_alpha   90.00
_cell.angle_beta   90.00
_cell.angle_gamma   90.00
#
_symmetry.space_group_name_H-M   'P 1'
#
loop_
_entity.id
_entity.type
_entity.pdbx_description
1 polymer ?
#
loop_
_entity_poly.entity_id
_entity_poly.type
_entity_poly.pdbx_seq_one_letter_code
_entity_poly.pdbx_strand_id
1 'polypeptide(L)'
;MRPPNFFAETGLERMSERRADAEWLRAALEAADAVVVPVWNTSNLVVRVAQTSRAVRLTVTELRGVLDNGAEPVFLGYREGVPHFAVDLSHLEDPLALPQLSGRGEFTDIRDVSLDMPRAEGGLLAYSRALFHWHRTHRYCGRCGAPTAMRDAGHMRQCGNPDCGAQHFPRTDMAVIMLVSRGDYALLGRKPDWPEGRFSVLAGFVEPGETLEAAVAREVMEEAGVPVTDVRYHSSQPWPFPSNLMLGFFARTGTEELRRNDRELAEARWFHRDELIEEARAYAERPHSVSIARRLMAEWALGHEP
;
A
#
# COMPACT_ATOMS: atom_id res chain seq x y z
N MET A 1 -21.31 -0.23 -7.43
CA MET A 1 -20.16 0.11 -6.56
C MET A 1 -18.90 0.05 -7.43
N ARG A 2 -18.01 1.05 -7.37
CA ARG A 2 -16.75 1.01 -8.12
C ARG A 2 -15.87 -0.14 -7.63
N PRO A 3 -15.12 -0.84 -8.51
CA PRO A 3 -14.20 -1.89 -8.06
C PRO A 3 -13.11 -1.28 -7.16
N PRO A 4 -12.62 -2.01 -6.14
CA PRO A 4 -11.56 -1.52 -5.26
C PRO A 4 -10.26 -1.26 -6.05
N ASN A 5 -9.40 -0.38 -5.53
CA ASN A 5 -8.06 -0.16 -6.07
C ASN A 5 -7.16 -1.39 -5.83
N PHE A 6 -6.02 -1.48 -6.53
CA PHE A 6 -5.01 -2.48 -6.23
C PHE A 6 -4.59 -2.41 -4.76
N PHE A 7 -4.28 -3.54 -4.15
CA PHE A 7 -3.89 -3.72 -2.74
C PHE A 7 -5.00 -3.44 -1.70
N ALA A 8 -6.18 -2.96 -2.09
CA ALA A 8 -7.28 -2.65 -1.15
C ALA A 8 -8.09 -3.87 -0.73
N GLU A 9 -7.95 -4.99 -1.44
CA GLU A 9 -8.77 -6.19 -1.25
C GLU A 9 -7.88 -7.34 -0.79
N THR A 10 -8.15 -7.88 0.40
CA THR A 10 -7.42 -9.03 0.96
C THR A 10 -8.27 -10.28 1.00
N GLY A 11 -9.58 -10.14 1.01
CA GLY A 11 -10.53 -11.23 1.28
C GLY A 11 -10.42 -11.81 2.70
N LEU A 12 -9.75 -11.11 3.63
CA LEU A 12 -9.52 -11.59 5.00
C LEU A 12 -10.56 -11.02 5.98
N GLU A 13 -11.10 -11.89 6.79
CA GLU A 13 -11.74 -11.56 8.06
C GLU A 13 -10.64 -11.31 9.10
N ARG A 14 -10.49 -10.06 9.54
CA ARG A 14 -9.34 -9.61 10.35
C ARG A 14 -9.34 -10.14 11.79
N MET A 15 -10.48 -10.59 12.32
CA MET A 15 -10.65 -11.18 13.65
C MET A 15 -9.94 -10.39 14.76
N SER A 16 -10.10 -9.06 14.75
CA SER A 16 -9.36 -8.15 15.66
C SER A 16 -9.63 -8.44 17.14
N GLU A 17 -10.83 -8.89 17.46
CA GLU A 17 -11.29 -9.27 18.81
C GLU A 17 -10.61 -10.54 19.36
N ARG A 18 -9.98 -11.35 18.48
CA ARG A 18 -9.31 -12.60 18.85
C ARG A 18 -7.80 -12.46 18.99
N ARG A 19 -7.23 -11.33 18.61
CA ARG A 19 -5.77 -11.14 18.53
C ARG A 19 -5.05 -11.19 19.86
N ALA A 20 -5.74 -10.93 20.99
CA ALA A 20 -5.21 -11.06 22.33
C ALA A 20 -5.33 -12.47 22.92
N ASP A 21 -6.08 -13.37 22.28
CA ASP A 21 -6.31 -14.73 22.75
C ASP A 21 -5.17 -15.67 22.28
N ALA A 22 -4.17 -15.84 23.15
CA ALA A 22 -2.97 -16.63 22.84
C ALA A 22 -3.25 -18.12 22.57
N GLU A 23 -4.26 -18.69 23.24
CA GLU A 23 -4.61 -20.10 23.03
C GLU A 23 -5.27 -20.31 21.68
N TRP A 24 -6.19 -19.43 21.32
CA TRP A 24 -6.83 -19.44 20.01
C TRP A 24 -5.84 -19.20 18.87
N LEU A 25 -4.91 -18.25 19.03
CA LEU A 25 -3.86 -17.97 18.04
C LEU A 25 -2.93 -19.16 17.83
N ARG A 26 -2.56 -19.85 18.90
CA ARG A 26 -1.75 -21.06 18.81
C ARG A 26 -2.48 -22.17 18.06
N ALA A 27 -3.75 -22.41 18.40
CA ALA A 27 -4.57 -23.38 17.69
C ALA A 27 -4.74 -23.02 16.20
N ALA A 28 -4.93 -21.74 15.88
CA ALA A 28 -4.99 -21.26 14.50
C ALA A 28 -3.66 -21.46 13.75
N LEU A 29 -2.51 -21.22 14.40
CA LEU A 29 -1.20 -21.43 13.79
C LEU A 29 -0.88 -22.93 13.58
N GLU A 30 -1.33 -23.78 14.49
CA GLU A 30 -1.14 -25.25 14.44
C GLU A 30 -2.13 -25.95 13.50
N ALA A 31 -3.11 -25.23 12.96
CA ALA A 31 -4.07 -25.82 12.01
C ALA A 31 -3.33 -26.35 10.77
N ALA A 32 -3.71 -27.56 10.31
CA ALA A 32 -3.02 -28.25 9.22
C ALA A 32 -3.05 -27.48 7.88
N ASP A 33 -4.06 -26.65 7.70
CA ASP A 33 -4.28 -25.82 6.51
C ASP A 33 -3.81 -24.33 6.69
N ALA A 34 -3.24 -24.00 7.87
CA ALA A 34 -2.71 -22.67 8.13
C ALA A 34 -1.69 -22.24 7.06
N VAL A 35 -1.92 -21.07 6.49
CA VAL A 35 -1.08 -20.48 5.43
C VAL A 35 -0.16 -19.44 6.02
N VAL A 36 1.13 -19.53 5.69
CA VAL A 36 2.14 -18.53 6.05
C VAL A 36 2.76 -17.94 4.78
N VAL A 37 2.76 -16.60 4.66
CA VAL A 37 3.43 -15.90 3.58
C VAL A 37 4.72 -15.27 4.07
N PRO A 38 5.88 -15.57 3.46
CA PRO A 38 7.15 -14.99 3.87
C PRO A 38 7.35 -13.60 3.28
N VAL A 39 8.01 -12.74 4.06
CA VAL A 39 8.50 -11.42 3.67
C VAL A 39 9.99 -11.36 3.94
N TRP A 40 10.76 -10.82 3.03
CA TRP A 40 12.19 -10.61 3.19
C TRP A 40 12.55 -9.18 2.75
N ASN A 41 13.12 -8.42 3.65
CA ASN A 41 13.37 -6.99 3.49
C ASN A 41 12.08 -6.20 3.18
N THR A 42 11.77 -5.92 1.96
CA THR A 42 10.51 -5.27 1.54
C THR A 42 9.87 -6.04 0.40
N SER A 43 10.34 -7.27 0.13
CA SER A 43 9.91 -8.14 -0.95
C SER A 43 9.05 -9.28 -0.41
N ASN A 44 8.18 -9.80 -1.25
CA ASN A 44 7.34 -10.96 -0.97
C ASN A 44 7.76 -12.13 -1.86
N LEU A 45 7.65 -13.35 -1.34
CA LEU A 45 7.95 -14.55 -2.13
C LEU A 45 6.79 -14.82 -3.10
N VAL A 46 7.11 -14.83 -4.38
CA VAL A 46 6.14 -14.97 -5.47
C VAL A 46 6.63 -16.04 -6.44
N VAL A 47 5.71 -16.84 -6.96
CA VAL A 47 5.98 -17.80 -8.02
C VAL A 47 5.18 -17.43 -9.26
N ARG A 48 5.78 -17.65 -10.44
CA ARG A 48 5.09 -17.48 -11.71
C ARG A 48 4.50 -18.81 -12.17
N VAL A 49 3.18 -18.84 -12.39
CA VAL A 49 2.46 -20.01 -12.91
C VAL A 49 1.79 -19.59 -14.21
N ALA A 50 2.34 -20.05 -15.33
CA ALA A 50 1.98 -19.59 -16.68
C ALA A 50 2.14 -18.05 -16.82
N GLN A 51 1.05 -17.33 -17.03
CA GLN A 51 1.04 -15.86 -17.16
C GLN A 51 0.62 -15.14 -15.87
N THR A 52 0.45 -15.87 -14.76
CA THR A 52 -0.07 -15.32 -13.51
C THR A 52 0.99 -15.43 -12.41
N SER A 53 1.22 -14.33 -11.72
CA SER A 53 2.03 -14.31 -10.49
C SER A 53 1.16 -14.72 -9.30
N ARG A 54 1.70 -15.56 -8.41
CA ARG A 54 1.00 -16.07 -7.24
C ARG A 54 1.85 -15.91 -5.99
N ALA A 55 1.21 -15.60 -4.87
CA ALA A 55 1.86 -15.63 -3.58
C ALA A 55 2.30 -17.06 -3.25
N VAL A 56 3.56 -17.27 -2.87
CA VAL A 56 3.99 -18.56 -2.32
C VAL A 56 3.39 -18.68 -0.93
N ARG A 57 2.68 -19.78 -0.73
CA ARG A 57 2.04 -20.15 0.53
C ARG A 57 2.76 -21.34 1.12
N LEU A 58 3.13 -21.23 2.37
CA LEU A 58 3.82 -22.26 3.13
C LEU A 58 2.96 -22.69 4.30
N THR A 59 3.11 -23.91 4.73
CA THR A 59 2.54 -24.41 5.97
C THR A 59 3.45 -24.07 7.15
N VAL A 60 2.91 -24.08 8.34
CA VAL A 60 3.69 -23.92 9.57
C VAL A 60 4.73 -25.04 9.69
N THR A 61 4.39 -26.26 9.27
CA THR A 61 5.32 -27.39 9.29
C THR A 61 6.54 -27.15 8.41
N GLU A 62 6.37 -26.58 7.21
CA GLU A 62 7.48 -26.21 6.33
C GLU A 62 8.38 -25.12 6.94
N LEU A 63 7.83 -24.23 7.75
CA LEU A 63 8.57 -23.13 8.38
C LEU A 63 8.98 -23.40 9.84
N ARG A 64 8.71 -24.60 10.38
CA ARG A 64 8.95 -24.91 11.79
C ARG A 64 10.35 -24.52 12.25
N GLY A 65 11.40 -24.90 11.50
CA GLY A 65 12.78 -24.56 11.85
C GLY A 65 13.07 -23.05 11.91
N VAL A 66 12.37 -22.24 11.11
CA VAL A 66 12.48 -20.76 11.14
C VAL A 66 11.75 -20.19 12.34
N LEU A 67 10.57 -20.70 12.65
CA LEU A 67 9.74 -20.25 13.78
C LEU A 67 10.40 -20.64 15.11
N ASP A 68 10.95 -21.86 15.21
CA ASP A 68 11.68 -22.34 16.40
C ASP A 68 12.96 -21.53 16.69
N ASN A 69 13.56 -20.92 15.64
CA ASN A 69 14.70 -20.01 15.76
C ASN A 69 14.30 -18.54 16.02
N GLY A 70 13.08 -18.28 16.46
CA GLY A 70 12.63 -17.00 16.99
C GLY A 70 11.98 -16.04 15.98
N ALA A 71 11.67 -16.49 14.78
CA ALA A 71 10.84 -15.69 13.88
C ALA A 71 9.39 -15.70 14.39
N GLU A 72 8.88 -14.54 14.77
CA GLU A 72 7.51 -14.39 15.29
C GLU A 72 6.51 -14.20 14.14
N PRO A 73 5.54 -15.11 13.95
CA PRO A 73 4.51 -14.95 12.93
C PRO A 73 3.50 -13.87 13.32
N VAL A 74 3.05 -13.11 12.32
CA VAL A 74 1.98 -12.14 12.44
C VAL A 74 0.70 -12.74 11.88
N PHE A 75 -0.38 -12.74 12.67
CA PHE A 75 -1.69 -13.18 12.22
C PHE A 75 -2.32 -12.12 11.32
N LEU A 76 -2.75 -12.50 10.13
CA LEU A 76 -3.34 -11.59 9.15
C LEU A 76 -4.87 -11.65 9.13
N GLY A 77 -5.45 -12.81 9.42
CA GLY A 77 -6.91 -13.05 9.40
C GLY A 77 -7.26 -14.43 8.87
N TYR A 78 -8.55 -14.64 8.69
CA TYR A 78 -9.10 -15.84 8.05
C TYR A 78 -9.60 -15.52 6.65
N ARG A 79 -9.45 -16.44 5.72
CA ARG A 79 -10.08 -16.40 4.41
C ARG A 79 -10.67 -17.78 4.12
N GLU A 80 -11.99 -17.82 3.91
CA GLU A 80 -12.70 -19.08 3.64
C GLU A 80 -12.45 -20.17 4.72
N GLY A 81 -12.37 -19.72 5.99
CA GLY A 81 -12.11 -20.62 7.12
C GLY A 81 -10.64 -20.98 7.35
N VAL A 82 -9.73 -20.57 6.47
CA VAL A 82 -8.27 -20.86 6.55
C VAL A 82 -7.54 -19.72 7.24
N PRO A 83 -6.76 -19.97 8.31
CA PRO A 83 -5.98 -18.95 8.97
C PRO A 83 -4.75 -18.55 8.14
N HIS A 84 -4.50 -17.26 8.04
CA HIS A 84 -3.38 -16.68 7.29
C HIS A 84 -2.44 -15.94 8.22
N PHE A 85 -1.16 -16.24 8.11
CA PHE A 85 -0.06 -15.59 8.82
C PHE A 85 0.97 -15.05 7.85
N ALA A 86 1.86 -14.21 8.36
CA ALA A 86 3.07 -13.81 7.66
C ALA A 86 4.28 -13.95 8.59
N VAL A 87 5.47 -14.13 8.02
CA VAL A 87 6.74 -14.22 8.76
C VAL A 87 7.79 -13.33 8.11
N ASP A 88 8.57 -12.61 8.93
CA ASP A 88 9.71 -11.81 8.45
C ASP A 88 10.99 -12.64 8.47
N LEU A 89 11.59 -12.83 7.32
CA LEU A 89 12.84 -13.53 7.09
C LEU A 89 14.03 -12.58 6.91
N SER A 90 13.87 -11.29 7.16
CA SER A 90 14.90 -10.26 6.90
C SER A 90 16.14 -10.37 7.81
N HIS A 91 16.11 -11.26 8.81
CA HIS A 91 17.28 -11.61 9.64
C HIS A 91 18.21 -12.60 8.93
N LEU A 92 17.74 -13.25 7.86
CA LEU A 92 18.54 -14.18 7.04
C LEU A 92 19.24 -13.38 5.92
N GLU A 93 20.49 -13.75 5.63
CA GLU A 93 21.23 -13.18 4.50
C GLU A 93 20.62 -13.60 3.16
N ASP A 94 20.34 -14.89 3.00
CA ASP A 94 19.64 -15.47 1.86
C ASP A 94 18.59 -16.49 2.32
N PRO A 95 17.30 -16.11 2.36
CA PRO A 95 16.25 -17.06 2.73
C PRO A 95 16.01 -18.17 1.69
N LEU A 96 16.40 -17.97 0.41
CA LEU A 96 16.25 -19.00 -0.61
C LEU A 96 17.28 -20.14 -0.47
N ALA A 97 18.31 -19.97 0.36
CA ALA A 97 19.20 -21.06 0.76
C ALA A 97 18.53 -22.08 1.69
N LEU A 98 17.38 -21.74 2.29
CA LEU A 98 16.60 -22.69 3.08
C LEU A 98 15.97 -23.75 2.17
N PRO A 99 16.13 -25.06 2.45
CA PRO A 99 15.62 -26.14 1.59
C PRO A 99 14.13 -26.05 1.29
N GLN A 100 13.31 -25.57 2.25
CA GLN A 100 11.87 -25.42 2.11
C GLN A 100 11.45 -24.22 1.23
N LEU A 101 12.36 -23.29 0.94
CA LEU A 101 12.11 -22.14 0.08
C LEU A 101 12.81 -22.26 -1.27
N SER A 102 13.85 -23.07 -1.34
CA SER A 102 14.63 -23.27 -2.56
C SER A 102 13.75 -23.76 -3.72
N GLY A 103 13.80 -23.03 -4.84
CA GLY A 103 13.02 -23.35 -6.04
C GLY A 103 11.51 -23.08 -5.94
N ARG A 104 11.02 -22.49 -4.84
CA ARG A 104 9.57 -22.20 -4.66
C ARG A 104 9.14 -20.90 -5.33
N GLY A 105 10.06 -19.98 -5.62
CA GLY A 105 9.79 -18.69 -6.22
C GLY A 105 10.94 -17.71 -6.00
N GLU A 106 10.64 -16.43 -6.15
CA GLU A 106 11.59 -15.32 -5.99
C GLU A 106 11.02 -14.26 -5.05
N PHE A 107 11.90 -13.64 -4.25
CA PHE A 107 11.52 -12.43 -3.49
C PHE A 107 11.53 -11.23 -4.43
N THR A 108 10.36 -10.63 -4.65
CA THR A 108 10.20 -9.51 -5.59
C THR A 108 9.31 -8.41 -5.00
N ASP A 109 9.44 -7.20 -5.54
CA ASP A 109 8.51 -6.12 -5.19
C ASP A 109 7.14 -6.40 -5.82
N ILE A 110 6.10 -6.35 -4.99
CA ILE A 110 4.74 -6.65 -5.46
C ILE A 110 4.23 -5.69 -6.53
N ARG A 111 4.82 -4.48 -6.66
CA ARG A 111 4.46 -3.53 -7.73
C ARG A 111 4.74 -4.09 -9.12
N ASP A 112 5.81 -4.89 -9.23
CA ASP A 112 6.28 -5.42 -10.51
C ASP A 112 5.41 -6.59 -11.01
N VAL A 113 4.68 -7.25 -10.11
CA VAL A 113 3.92 -8.48 -10.39
C VAL A 113 2.41 -8.35 -10.15
N SER A 114 1.94 -7.25 -9.58
CA SER A 114 0.53 -7.13 -9.14
C SER A 114 -0.48 -7.04 -10.28
N LEU A 115 -0.07 -6.61 -11.47
CA LEU A 115 -0.96 -6.57 -12.64
C LEU A 115 -1.37 -7.97 -13.10
N ASP A 116 -0.48 -8.96 -12.92
CA ASP A 116 -0.69 -10.35 -13.29
C ASP A 116 -1.10 -11.23 -12.09
N MET A 117 -1.35 -10.61 -10.93
CA MET A 117 -1.69 -11.31 -9.69
C MET A 117 -3.19 -11.18 -9.35
N PRO A 118 -3.83 -12.21 -8.78
CA PRO A 118 -5.17 -12.07 -8.22
C PRO A 118 -5.21 -10.95 -7.16
N ARG A 119 -6.22 -10.07 -7.23
CA ARG A 119 -6.35 -8.87 -6.39
C ARG A 119 -6.20 -9.17 -4.90
N ALA A 120 -6.87 -10.23 -4.43
CA ALA A 120 -6.83 -10.63 -3.02
C ALA A 120 -5.43 -11.11 -2.58
N GLU A 121 -4.63 -11.70 -3.47
CA GLU A 121 -3.25 -12.06 -3.16
C GLU A 121 -2.35 -10.83 -3.10
N GLY A 122 -2.48 -9.92 -4.06
CA GLY A 122 -1.78 -8.63 -4.02
C GLY A 122 -2.08 -7.83 -2.75
N GLY A 123 -3.35 -7.80 -2.33
CA GLY A 123 -3.75 -7.18 -1.06
C GLY A 123 -3.17 -7.87 0.18
N LEU A 124 -3.14 -9.21 0.19
CA LEU A 124 -2.53 -9.99 1.27
C LEU A 124 -1.02 -9.68 1.42
N LEU A 125 -0.30 -9.67 0.29
CA LEU A 125 1.13 -9.39 0.29
C LEU A 125 1.43 -7.93 0.66
N ALA A 126 0.64 -6.98 0.18
CA ALA A 126 0.73 -5.57 0.56
C ALA A 126 0.52 -5.38 2.06
N TYR A 127 -0.44 -6.08 2.64
CA TYR A 127 -0.73 -6.03 4.07
C TYR A 127 0.42 -6.59 4.92
N SER A 128 0.94 -7.78 4.57
CA SER A 128 2.07 -8.39 5.27
C SER A 128 3.33 -7.51 5.21
N ARG A 129 3.64 -6.96 4.03
CA ARG A 129 4.74 -6.02 3.81
C ARG A 129 4.62 -4.77 4.69
N ALA A 130 3.42 -4.15 4.75
CA ALA A 130 3.17 -2.97 5.56
C ALA A 130 3.43 -3.22 7.05
N LEU A 131 2.94 -4.34 7.59
CA LEU A 131 3.14 -4.72 8.99
C LEU A 131 4.62 -4.92 9.31
N PHE A 132 5.36 -5.67 8.48
CA PHE A 132 6.79 -5.90 8.76
C PHE A 132 7.65 -4.67 8.53
N HIS A 133 7.32 -3.79 7.58
CA HIS A 133 7.97 -2.48 7.49
C HIS A 133 7.80 -1.70 8.80
N TRP A 134 6.56 -1.64 9.31
CA TRP A 134 6.28 -0.98 10.58
C TRP A 134 7.02 -1.64 11.76
N HIS A 135 7.03 -2.97 11.86
CA HIS A 135 7.77 -3.67 12.92
C HIS A 135 9.27 -3.35 12.92
N ARG A 136 9.89 -3.26 11.75
CA ARG A 136 11.32 -2.93 11.63
C ARG A 136 11.65 -1.50 12.03
N THR A 137 10.75 -0.56 11.76
CA THR A 137 10.95 0.87 12.02
C THR A 137 10.53 1.30 13.43
N HIS A 138 9.80 0.46 14.19
CA HIS A 138 9.27 0.77 15.51
C HIS A 138 9.81 -0.16 16.61
N ARG A 139 11.05 -0.60 16.49
CA ARG A 139 11.72 -1.49 17.45
C ARG A 139 11.96 -0.85 18.81
N TYR A 140 11.96 0.46 18.89
CA TYR A 140 12.14 1.24 20.10
C TYR A 140 10.95 2.15 20.37
N CYS A 141 10.66 2.35 21.65
CA CYS A 141 9.57 3.21 22.08
C CYS A 141 9.85 4.67 21.77
N GLY A 142 8.98 5.34 21.03
CA GLY A 142 9.11 6.77 20.72
C GLY A 142 8.97 7.71 21.92
N ARG A 143 8.49 7.18 23.07
CA ARG A 143 8.32 7.96 24.31
C ARG A 143 9.54 7.90 25.23
N CYS A 144 10.17 6.72 25.40
CA CYS A 144 11.25 6.53 26.37
C CYS A 144 12.50 5.85 25.80
N GLY A 145 12.53 5.48 24.54
CA GLY A 145 13.66 4.83 23.88
C GLY A 145 13.88 3.35 24.21
N ALA A 146 13.12 2.75 25.14
CA ALA A 146 13.27 1.34 25.49
C ALA A 146 12.82 0.42 24.32
N PRO A 147 13.34 -0.82 24.21
CA PRO A 147 12.89 -1.79 23.23
C PRO A 147 11.39 -2.05 23.37
N THR A 148 10.74 -2.35 22.24
CA THR A 148 9.33 -2.73 22.20
C THR A 148 9.19 -4.19 21.81
N ALA A 149 8.14 -4.85 22.30
CA ALA A 149 7.77 -6.23 21.95
C ALA A 149 6.46 -6.28 21.17
N MET A 150 6.35 -7.26 20.30
CA MET A 150 5.13 -7.53 19.52
C MET A 150 4.01 -8.04 20.44
N ARG A 151 2.78 -7.57 20.23
CA ARG A 151 1.56 -7.95 20.95
C ARG A 151 0.39 -7.98 19.97
N ASP A 152 -0.77 -8.46 20.41
CA ASP A 152 -1.99 -8.53 19.61
C ASP A 152 -1.75 -9.17 18.25
N ALA A 153 -1.10 -10.35 18.29
CA ALA A 153 -0.78 -11.12 17.08
C ALA A 153 -0.02 -10.31 15.99
N GLY A 154 0.78 -9.34 16.42
CA GLY A 154 1.55 -8.47 15.51
C GLY A 154 0.90 -7.14 15.15
N HIS A 155 -0.23 -6.78 15.76
CA HIS A 155 -0.94 -5.53 15.43
C HIS A 155 -0.72 -4.42 16.46
N MET A 156 0.13 -4.66 17.46
CA MET A 156 0.55 -3.69 18.45
C MET A 156 1.99 -3.98 18.87
N ARG A 157 2.75 -2.96 19.20
CA ARG A 157 4.03 -3.09 19.91
C ARG A 157 3.92 -2.40 21.26
N GLN A 158 4.38 -3.07 22.30
CA GLN A 158 4.35 -2.55 23.66
C GLN A 158 5.77 -2.25 24.14
N CYS A 159 5.94 -1.10 24.79
CA CYS A 159 7.19 -0.72 25.42
C CYS A 159 7.56 -1.73 26.52
N GLY A 160 8.81 -2.21 26.50
CA GLY A 160 9.34 -3.13 27.50
C GLY A 160 9.72 -2.46 28.83
N ASN A 161 9.74 -1.13 28.92
CA ASN A 161 9.95 -0.40 30.18
C ASN A 161 8.64 -0.40 31.00
N PRO A 162 8.57 -1.04 32.17
CA PRO A 162 7.37 -1.13 33.00
C PRO A 162 6.85 0.25 33.44
N ASP A 163 7.75 1.23 33.64
CA ASP A 163 7.36 2.59 34.05
C ASP A 163 6.76 3.41 32.90
N CYS A 164 6.92 2.95 31.65
CA CYS A 164 6.38 3.60 30.46
C CYS A 164 5.14 2.90 29.93
N GLY A 165 5.22 1.60 29.65
CA GLY A 165 4.13 0.75 29.18
C GLY A 165 3.43 1.24 27.89
N ALA A 166 4.02 2.18 27.14
CA ALA A 166 3.40 2.79 25.96
C ALA A 166 3.10 1.75 24.89
N GLN A 167 1.91 1.87 24.30
CA GLN A 167 1.47 1.06 23.15
C GLN A 167 1.68 1.84 21.85
N HIS A 168 2.14 1.13 20.82
CA HIS A 168 2.35 1.67 19.47
C HIS A 168 1.56 0.81 18.49
N PHE A 169 0.84 1.47 17.60
CA PHE A 169 0.00 0.84 16.58
C PHE A 169 0.60 1.03 15.18
N PRO A 170 0.27 0.16 14.20
CA PRO A 170 0.73 0.31 12.83
C PRO A 170 0.48 1.72 12.30
N ARG A 171 1.51 2.31 11.71
CA ARG A 171 1.44 3.63 11.10
C ARG A 171 1.01 3.53 9.66
N THR A 172 0.11 4.42 9.26
CA THR A 172 -0.28 4.62 7.87
C THR A 172 -0.23 6.11 7.58
N ASP A 173 0.64 6.53 6.65
CA ASP A 173 0.81 7.92 6.28
C ASP A 173 -0.21 8.30 5.21
N MET A 174 -1.10 9.23 5.55
CA MET A 174 -2.15 9.69 4.64
C MET A 174 -1.59 10.67 3.62
N ALA A 175 -1.85 10.41 2.33
CA ALA A 175 -1.51 11.32 1.25
C ALA A 175 -2.73 11.52 0.34
N VAL A 176 -3.09 12.76 0.06
CA VAL A 176 -4.09 13.08 -0.95
C VAL A 176 -3.46 12.99 -2.34
N ILE A 177 -4.25 12.55 -3.30
CA ILE A 177 -3.87 12.51 -4.72
C ILE A 177 -5.07 12.96 -5.54
N MET A 178 -4.87 13.97 -6.39
CA MET A 178 -6.01 14.64 -6.98
C MET A 178 -5.84 14.94 -8.47
N LEU A 179 -6.88 14.65 -9.23
CA LEU A 179 -7.02 15.20 -10.57
C LEU A 179 -7.79 16.52 -10.48
N VAL A 180 -7.12 17.60 -10.89
CA VAL A 180 -7.71 18.95 -10.97
C VAL A 180 -8.13 19.21 -12.41
N SER A 181 -9.41 19.59 -12.62
CA SER A 181 -9.95 19.85 -13.95
C SER A 181 -10.45 21.29 -14.10
N ARG A 182 -10.37 21.78 -15.35
CA ARG A 182 -10.95 23.02 -15.82
C ARG A 182 -11.65 22.78 -17.18
N GLY A 183 -12.94 22.52 -17.16
CA GLY A 183 -13.65 22.04 -18.33
C GLY A 183 -13.03 20.74 -18.85
N ASP A 184 -12.62 20.72 -20.10
CA ASP A 184 -12.00 19.56 -20.75
C ASP A 184 -10.47 19.49 -20.58
N TYR A 185 -9.90 20.22 -19.63
CA TYR A 185 -8.49 20.21 -19.33
C TYR A 185 -8.21 19.66 -17.92
N ALA A 186 -7.20 18.79 -17.79
CA ALA A 186 -6.68 18.26 -16.54
C ALA A 186 -5.29 18.81 -16.26
N LEU A 187 -5.02 19.20 -15.03
CA LEU A 187 -3.70 19.61 -14.57
C LEU A 187 -2.88 18.37 -14.22
N LEU A 188 -1.74 18.22 -14.89
CA LEU A 188 -0.76 17.18 -14.58
C LEU A 188 0.62 17.80 -14.34
N GLY A 189 1.39 17.16 -13.46
CA GLY A 189 2.75 17.54 -13.11
C GLY A 189 3.77 16.44 -13.42
N ARG A 190 5.02 16.84 -13.61
CA ARG A 190 6.19 15.98 -13.77
C ARG A 190 7.24 16.33 -12.72
N LYS A 191 7.68 15.33 -11.95
CA LYS A 191 8.78 15.49 -10.99
C LYS A 191 10.14 15.57 -11.71
N PRO A 192 11.16 16.23 -11.11
CA PRO A 192 12.48 16.39 -11.76
C PRO A 192 13.20 15.07 -12.10
N ASP A 193 12.98 14.04 -11.30
CA ASP A 193 13.57 12.71 -11.45
C ASP A 193 12.82 11.79 -12.43
N TRP A 194 11.70 12.28 -13.00
CA TRP A 194 10.94 11.50 -13.96
C TRP A 194 11.39 11.75 -15.40
N PRO A 195 11.32 10.71 -16.26
CA PRO A 195 11.60 10.88 -17.68
C PRO A 195 10.75 11.98 -18.32
N GLU A 196 11.28 12.59 -19.38
CA GLU A 196 10.50 13.50 -20.22
C GLU A 196 9.24 12.80 -20.75
N GLY A 197 8.13 13.55 -20.80
CA GLY A 197 6.84 13.04 -21.23
C GLY A 197 6.07 12.21 -20.19
N ARG A 198 6.64 11.88 -19.02
CA ARG A 198 5.93 11.21 -17.96
C ARG A 198 5.26 12.19 -17.02
N PHE A 199 3.94 12.30 -17.12
CA PHE A 199 3.11 13.13 -16.25
C PHE A 199 2.20 12.30 -15.34
N SER A 200 1.77 12.89 -14.24
CA SER A 200 0.81 12.33 -13.31
C SER A 200 -0.02 13.44 -12.67
N VAL A 201 -1.08 13.04 -11.98
CA VAL A 201 -1.84 13.92 -11.09
C VAL A 201 -0.99 14.35 -9.89
N LEU A 202 -1.35 15.47 -9.26
CA LEU A 202 -0.67 16.02 -8.09
C LEU A 202 -0.96 15.16 -6.84
N ALA A 203 -0.04 15.17 -5.89
CA ALA A 203 -0.19 14.40 -4.66
C ALA A 203 0.74 14.89 -3.56
N GLY A 204 0.22 15.03 -2.34
CA GLY A 204 1.01 15.41 -1.18
C GLY A 204 0.47 14.84 0.14
N PHE A 205 1.22 15.00 1.21
CA PHE A 205 0.86 14.48 2.52
C PHE A 205 -0.16 15.36 3.23
N VAL A 206 -1.04 14.72 3.98
CA VAL A 206 -1.95 15.42 4.91
C VAL A 206 -1.16 15.86 6.13
N GLU A 207 -1.25 17.13 6.50
CA GLU A 207 -0.59 17.67 7.68
C GLU A 207 -1.48 17.57 8.94
N PRO A 208 -0.88 17.56 10.14
CA PRO A 208 -1.65 17.54 11.39
C PRO A 208 -2.60 18.73 11.51
N GLY A 209 -3.89 18.45 11.73
CA GLY A 209 -4.93 19.46 11.88
C GLY A 209 -5.67 19.84 10.59
N GLU A 210 -5.27 19.28 9.44
CA GLU A 210 -5.99 19.50 8.18
C GLU A 210 -7.16 18.52 7.99
N THR A 211 -8.18 18.97 7.25
CA THR A 211 -9.10 18.05 6.57
C THR A 211 -8.51 17.61 5.24
N LEU A 212 -9.02 16.52 4.68
CA LEU A 212 -8.52 15.99 3.39
C LEU A 212 -8.76 17.01 2.26
N GLU A 213 -9.89 17.70 2.27
CA GLU A 213 -10.23 18.74 1.28
C GLU A 213 -9.29 19.96 1.39
N ALA A 214 -8.90 20.33 2.63
CA ALA A 214 -7.94 21.40 2.86
C ALA A 214 -6.54 21.01 2.36
N ALA A 215 -6.11 19.76 2.61
CA ALA A 215 -4.86 19.24 2.10
C ALA A 215 -4.82 19.24 0.56
N VAL A 216 -5.91 18.82 -0.11
CA VAL A 216 -6.04 18.94 -1.58
C VAL A 216 -5.86 20.38 -2.04
N ALA A 217 -6.55 21.34 -1.41
CA ALA A 217 -6.47 22.74 -1.81
C ALA A 217 -5.07 23.34 -1.58
N ARG A 218 -4.42 22.98 -0.47
CA ARG A 218 -3.07 23.45 -0.15
C ARG A 218 -2.05 22.88 -1.13
N GLU A 219 -2.02 21.56 -1.35
CA GLU A 219 -1.05 20.92 -2.25
C GLU A 219 -1.16 21.45 -3.68
N VAL A 220 -2.37 21.61 -4.22
CA VAL A 220 -2.56 22.17 -5.56
C VAL A 220 -2.10 23.64 -5.63
N MET A 221 -2.34 24.41 -4.57
CA MET A 221 -1.87 25.79 -4.47
C MET A 221 -0.35 25.85 -4.37
N GLU A 222 0.30 24.98 -3.58
CA GLU A 222 1.73 24.95 -3.36
C GLU A 222 2.49 24.47 -4.60
N GLU A 223 2.02 23.39 -5.26
CA GLU A 223 2.70 22.80 -6.41
C GLU A 223 2.47 23.59 -7.72
N ALA A 224 1.26 24.15 -7.91
CA ALA A 224 0.85 24.72 -9.19
C ALA A 224 0.30 26.16 -9.12
N GLY A 225 0.07 26.70 -7.93
CA GLY A 225 -0.51 28.05 -7.74
C GLY A 225 -1.98 28.15 -8.15
N VAL A 226 -2.70 27.04 -8.14
CA VAL A 226 -4.08 26.94 -8.64
C VAL A 226 -5.05 26.84 -7.47
N PRO A 227 -6.00 27.80 -7.30
CA PRO A 227 -7.08 27.66 -6.34
C PRO A 227 -8.10 26.63 -6.84
N VAL A 228 -8.50 25.71 -5.98
CA VAL A 228 -9.49 24.67 -6.31
C VAL A 228 -10.77 24.84 -5.54
N THR A 229 -11.85 24.39 -6.15
CA THR A 229 -13.20 24.30 -5.61
C THR A 229 -13.76 22.90 -5.87
N ASP A 230 -14.93 22.59 -5.29
CA ASP A 230 -15.67 21.36 -5.57
C ASP A 230 -14.76 20.09 -5.43
N VAL A 231 -14.08 19.99 -4.27
CA VAL A 231 -13.21 18.85 -3.96
C VAL A 231 -14.08 17.64 -3.59
N ARG A 232 -13.97 16.54 -4.34
CA ARG A 232 -14.80 15.34 -4.17
C ARG A 232 -13.94 14.11 -4.00
N TYR A 233 -14.18 13.35 -2.92
CA TYR A 233 -13.54 12.08 -2.68
C TYR A 233 -13.93 11.06 -3.77
N HIS A 234 -12.93 10.34 -4.26
CA HIS A 234 -13.09 9.29 -5.26
C HIS A 234 -12.97 7.89 -4.65
N SER A 235 -11.80 7.55 -4.13
CA SER A 235 -11.48 6.24 -3.56
C SER A 235 -10.15 6.28 -2.81
N SER A 236 -9.85 5.23 -2.04
CA SER A 236 -8.55 5.09 -1.38
C SER A 236 -7.77 3.89 -1.91
N GLN A 237 -6.45 3.96 -1.79
CA GLN A 237 -5.53 2.89 -2.15
C GLN A 237 -4.48 2.69 -1.07
N PRO A 238 -4.40 1.51 -0.42
CA PRO A 238 -3.22 1.13 0.34
C PRO A 238 -1.99 1.15 -0.57
N TRP A 239 -0.96 1.89 -0.14
CA TRP A 239 0.29 2.06 -0.89
C TRP A 239 1.48 1.85 0.03
N PRO A 240 1.76 0.57 0.44
CA PRO A 240 2.79 0.25 1.43
C PRO A 240 4.21 0.35 0.86
N PHE A 241 4.53 1.49 0.27
CA PHE A 241 5.81 1.83 -0.33
C PHE A 241 6.27 3.21 0.18
N PRO A 242 6.70 3.32 1.47
CA PRO A 242 6.73 2.23 2.45
C PRO A 242 5.42 2.04 3.25
N SER A 243 4.60 3.08 3.52
CA SER A 243 3.50 3.03 4.51
C SER A 243 2.29 3.93 4.20
N ASN A 244 2.08 4.30 2.93
CA ASN A 244 1.08 5.29 2.58
C ASN A 244 -0.33 4.70 2.40
N LEU A 245 -1.33 5.55 2.69
CA LEU A 245 -2.69 5.41 2.19
C LEU A 245 -2.96 6.59 1.25
N MET A 246 -3.12 6.28 -0.05
CA MET A 246 -3.48 7.28 -1.05
C MET A 246 -4.99 7.53 -1.01
N LEU A 247 -5.38 8.79 -0.91
CA LEU A 247 -6.77 9.25 -0.85
C LEU A 247 -7.06 10.05 -2.12
N GLY A 248 -7.76 9.43 -3.06
CA GLY A 248 -8.02 9.97 -4.39
C GLY A 248 -9.17 10.96 -4.41
N PHE A 249 -8.96 12.08 -5.12
CA PHE A 249 -9.94 13.16 -5.27
C PHE A 249 -10.04 13.64 -6.71
N PHE A 250 -11.20 14.18 -7.04
CA PHE A 250 -11.39 15.13 -8.13
C PHE A 250 -11.59 16.52 -7.54
N ALA A 251 -11.03 17.54 -8.20
CA ALA A 251 -11.23 18.93 -7.84
C ALA A 251 -11.40 19.79 -9.10
N ARG A 252 -12.05 20.93 -8.98
CA ARG A 252 -12.28 21.85 -10.09
C ARG A 252 -11.64 23.21 -9.84
N THR A 253 -11.31 23.88 -10.92
CA THR A 253 -10.82 25.28 -10.87
C THR A 253 -11.40 26.09 -12.03
N GLY A 254 -11.47 27.40 -11.85
CA GLY A 254 -11.80 28.35 -12.91
C GLY A 254 -10.56 29.01 -13.54
N THR A 255 -9.36 28.85 -12.97
CA THR A 255 -8.16 29.52 -13.45
C THR A 255 -7.39 28.68 -14.48
N GLU A 256 -6.74 29.37 -15.41
CA GLU A 256 -5.82 28.80 -16.39
C GLU A 256 -4.37 29.03 -16.01
N GLU A 257 -4.12 30.09 -15.25
CA GLU A 257 -2.78 30.51 -14.85
C GLU A 257 -2.13 29.47 -13.93
N LEU A 258 -0.92 29.04 -14.26
CA LEU A 258 -0.09 28.14 -13.47
C LEU A 258 1.10 28.91 -12.90
N ARG A 259 1.36 28.72 -11.60
CA ARG A 259 2.54 29.25 -10.90
C ARG A 259 3.26 28.08 -10.23
N ARG A 260 4.05 27.38 -11.01
CA ARG A 260 4.74 26.17 -10.59
C ARG A 260 5.73 26.43 -9.46
N ASN A 261 5.75 25.52 -8.47
CA ASN A 261 6.81 25.43 -7.48
C ASN A 261 8.01 24.67 -8.08
N ASP A 262 9.08 25.39 -8.38
CA ASP A 262 10.28 24.85 -9.05
C ASP A 262 11.06 23.81 -8.23
N ARG A 263 10.77 23.68 -6.94
CA ARG A 263 11.43 22.71 -6.06
C ARG A 263 10.83 21.30 -6.17
N GLU A 264 9.54 21.21 -6.48
CA GLU A 264 8.77 19.95 -6.47
C GLU A 264 8.45 19.45 -7.87
N LEU A 265 8.10 20.36 -8.78
CA LEU A 265 7.74 20.01 -10.15
C LEU A 265 8.75 20.58 -11.16
N ALA A 266 9.25 19.72 -12.03
CA ALA A 266 9.99 20.13 -13.21
C ALA A 266 9.08 20.77 -14.26
N GLU A 267 7.83 20.31 -14.35
CA GLU A 267 6.85 20.78 -15.30
C GLU A 267 5.42 20.62 -14.75
N ALA A 268 4.55 21.58 -15.03
CA ALA A 268 3.11 21.47 -14.80
C ALA A 268 2.39 22.08 -16.02
N ARG A 269 1.40 21.37 -16.56
CA ARG A 269 0.61 21.87 -17.69
C ARG A 269 -0.80 21.31 -17.71
N TRP A 270 -1.66 21.99 -18.46
CA TRP A 270 -2.98 21.53 -18.79
C TRP A 270 -2.94 20.57 -19.97
N PHE A 271 -3.56 19.41 -19.82
CA PHE A 271 -3.74 18.40 -20.86
C PHE A 271 -5.20 18.39 -21.27
N HIS A 272 -5.47 18.54 -22.57
CA HIS A 272 -6.81 18.36 -23.08
C HIS A 272 -7.25 16.91 -22.93
N ARG A 273 -8.53 16.68 -22.71
CA ARG A 273 -9.14 15.34 -22.57
C ARG A 273 -8.75 14.40 -23.70
N ASP A 274 -8.73 14.88 -24.93
CA ASP A 274 -8.36 14.10 -26.11
C ASP A 274 -6.92 13.60 -26.09
N GLU A 275 -5.99 14.31 -25.43
CA GLU A 275 -4.60 13.87 -25.26
C GLU A 275 -4.49 12.61 -24.38
N LEU A 276 -5.48 12.37 -23.51
CA LEU A 276 -5.48 11.27 -22.55
C LEU A 276 -6.45 10.13 -22.94
N ILE A 277 -7.32 10.34 -23.91
CA ILE A 277 -8.46 9.44 -24.19
C ILE A 277 -8.02 8.04 -24.63
N GLU A 278 -7.00 7.94 -25.48
CA GLU A 278 -6.53 6.65 -26.00
C GLU A 278 -5.86 5.83 -24.89
N GLU A 279 -5.05 6.45 -24.05
CA GLU A 279 -4.46 5.80 -22.88
C GLU A 279 -5.54 5.39 -21.85
N ALA A 280 -6.58 6.22 -21.68
CA ALA A 280 -7.70 5.93 -20.80
C ALA A 280 -8.51 4.72 -21.27
N ARG A 281 -8.76 4.59 -22.57
CA ARG A 281 -9.43 3.43 -23.18
C ARG A 281 -8.60 2.16 -22.99
N ALA A 282 -7.30 2.22 -23.28
CA ALA A 282 -6.38 1.10 -23.08
C ALA A 282 -6.34 0.66 -21.61
N TYR A 283 -6.33 1.62 -20.67
CA TYR A 283 -6.39 1.31 -19.23
C TYR A 283 -7.72 0.67 -18.82
N ALA A 284 -8.84 1.13 -19.38
CA ALA A 284 -10.16 0.60 -19.06
C ALA A 284 -10.33 -0.85 -19.60
N GLU A 285 -9.77 -1.17 -20.77
CA GLU A 285 -9.76 -2.52 -21.32
C GLU A 285 -8.85 -3.45 -20.52
N ARG A 286 -7.63 -3.02 -20.25
CA ARG A 286 -6.63 -3.75 -19.48
C ARG A 286 -5.77 -2.80 -18.66
N PRO A 287 -5.95 -2.73 -17.33
CA PRO A 287 -5.07 -1.92 -16.49
C PRO A 287 -3.60 -2.31 -16.67
N HIS A 288 -2.78 -1.32 -17.03
CA HIS A 288 -1.32 -1.46 -17.21
C HIS A 288 -0.53 -0.73 -16.12
N SER A 289 -1.22 -0.26 -15.09
CA SER A 289 -0.65 0.36 -13.90
C SER A 289 -1.48 0.05 -12.67
N VAL A 290 -0.82 -0.20 -11.56
CA VAL A 290 -1.47 -0.43 -10.27
C VAL A 290 -1.85 0.87 -9.55
N SER A 291 -1.34 2.04 -10.01
CA SER A 291 -1.49 3.32 -9.33
C SER A 291 -2.89 3.91 -9.48
N ILE A 292 -3.45 4.42 -8.38
CA ILE A 292 -4.69 5.20 -8.37
C ILE A 292 -4.61 6.46 -9.26
N ALA A 293 -3.41 7.03 -9.47
CA ALA A 293 -3.20 8.15 -10.37
C ALA A 293 -3.71 7.86 -11.78
N ARG A 294 -3.31 6.70 -12.34
CA ARG A 294 -3.77 6.28 -13.68
C ARG A 294 -5.26 6.04 -13.73
N ARG A 295 -5.83 5.52 -12.66
CA ARG A 295 -7.27 5.35 -12.54
C ARG A 295 -8.02 6.68 -12.57
N LEU A 296 -7.57 7.67 -11.79
CA LEU A 296 -8.17 9.01 -11.77
C LEU A 296 -8.12 9.65 -13.17
N MET A 297 -6.97 9.57 -13.84
CA MET A 297 -6.80 10.10 -15.19
C MET A 297 -7.73 9.40 -16.19
N ALA A 298 -7.81 8.07 -16.15
CA ALA A 298 -8.64 7.30 -17.05
C ALA A 298 -10.13 7.55 -16.83
N GLU A 299 -10.61 7.53 -15.59
CA GLU A 299 -12.02 7.78 -15.29
C GLU A 299 -12.44 9.21 -15.68
N TRP A 300 -11.57 10.21 -15.45
CA TRP A 300 -11.84 11.57 -15.90
C TRP A 300 -11.89 11.68 -17.42
N ALA A 301 -10.88 11.13 -18.13
CA ALA A 301 -10.81 11.20 -19.59
C ALA A 301 -12.01 10.51 -20.28
N LEU A 302 -12.56 9.47 -19.64
CA LEU A 302 -13.76 8.75 -20.12
C LEU A 302 -15.08 9.39 -19.68
N GLY A 303 -15.05 10.52 -18.94
CA GLY A 303 -16.26 11.20 -18.45
C GLY A 303 -16.95 10.49 -17.29
N HIS A 304 -16.24 9.66 -16.54
CA HIS A 304 -16.77 8.92 -15.38
C HIS A 304 -16.49 9.61 -14.03
N GLU A 305 -16.15 10.90 -14.05
CA GLU A 305 -16.02 11.71 -12.83
C GLU A 305 -17.37 11.86 -12.11
N PRO A 306 -17.39 11.95 -10.75
CA PRO A 306 -18.63 12.07 -9.97
C PRO A 306 -19.29 13.46 -10.09
#